data_465a01d7f557f49df5ac440980e842e2
#
_entry.id   465a01d7f557f49df5ac440980e842e2
#
_cell.length_a   1.000
_cell.length_b   1.000
_cell.length_c   1.000
_cell.angle_alpha   90.00
_cell.angle_beta   90.00
_cell.angle_gamma   90.00
#
_symmetry.space_group_name_H-M   'P 1'
#
loop_
_entity.id
_entity.type
_entity.pdbx_description
1 polymer ?
#
loop_
_entity_poly.entity_id
_entity_poly.type
_entity_poly.pdbx_seq_one_letter_code
_entity_poly.pdbx_strand_id
1 'polypeptide(L)'
;MEGKPEDFRALAQEVLEEFGALGRRMGSRMQNARRGEHGVIHALACSASPLTPSELATLGHLSSARVANVLRSLEEKGLVTREHSQADRRRVTVSLTEAGRAEDKRHKAEFEELASDFLAQLGEKDTREMLRILRRVNQTIDGNRAARQAADKQDQERKGGQPYENHQAL
;
A
#
# COMPACT_ATOMS: atom_id res chain seq x y z
N MET A 1 20.61 -20.60 -20.67
CA MET A 1 19.91 -20.18 -21.88
C MET A 1 19.05 -18.99 -21.50
N GLU A 2 19.51 -17.78 -21.85
CA GLU A 2 18.70 -16.56 -21.68
C GLU A 2 17.70 -16.54 -22.83
N GLY A 3 16.39 -16.62 -22.51
CA GLY A 3 15.32 -16.54 -23.49
C GLY A 3 15.35 -15.20 -24.23
N LYS A 4 15.00 -15.20 -25.51
CA LYS A 4 14.96 -14.01 -26.36
C LYS A 4 13.92 -13.01 -25.80
N PRO A 5 14.08 -11.68 -26.01
CA PRO A 5 13.11 -10.67 -25.57
C PRO A 5 11.67 -10.92 -26.05
N GLU A 6 11.48 -11.62 -27.16
CA GLU A 6 10.18 -12.00 -27.72
C GLU A 6 9.44 -13.02 -26.84
N ASP A 7 10.17 -13.96 -26.22
CA ASP A 7 9.59 -14.98 -25.33
C ASP A 7 9.05 -14.34 -24.06
N PHE A 8 9.71 -13.31 -23.53
CA PHE A 8 9.25 -12.59 -22.35
C PHE A 8 8.04 -11.69 -22.60
N ARG A 9 7.82 -11.23 -23.84
CA ARG A 9 6.63 -10.43 -24.16
C ARG A 9 5.37 -11.29 -24.15
N ALA A 10 5.41 -12.48 -24.71
CA ALA A 10 4.30 -13.44 -24.69
C ALA A 10 3.98 -13.86 -23.24
N LEU A 11 5.00 -14.27 -22.49
CA LEU A 11 4.84 -14.62 -21.07
C LEU A 11 4.29 -13.44 -20.22
N ALA A 12 4.71 -12.22 -20.51
CA ALA A 12 4.19 -11.06 -19.80
C ALA A 12 2.70 -10.84 -20.08
N GLN A 13 2.24 -11.08 -21.32
CA GLN A 13 0.82 -11.00 -21.66
C GLN A 13 0.01 -12.04 -20.89
N GLU A 14 0.44 -13.30 -20.88
CA GLU A 14 -0.22 -14.38 -20.13
C GLU A 14 -0.29 -14.05 -18.62
N VAL A 15 0.82 -13.61 -18.03
CA VAL A 15 0.87 -13.22 -16.62
C VAL A 15 -0.10 -12.07 -16.33
N LEU A 16 -0.15 -11.04 -17.20
CA LEU A 16 -1.06 -9.90 -17.01
C LEU A 16 -2.53 -10.32 -17.16
N GLU A 17 -2.86 -11.23 -18.07
CA GLU A 17 -4.20 -11.78 -18.24
C GLU A 17 -4.65 -12.55 -17.01
N GLU A 18 -3.80 -13.43 -16.45
CA GLU A 18 -4.09 -14.18 -15.23
C GLU A 18 -4.21 -13.27 -14.01
N PHE A 19 -3.34 -12.27 -13.86
CA PHE A 19 -3.50 -11.25 -12.82
C PHE A 19 -4.81 -10.46 -12.97
N GLY A 20 -5.18 -10.11 -14.21
CA GLY A 20 -6.45 -9.46 -14.51
C GLY A 20 -7.66 -10.34 -14.14
N ALA A 21 -7.61 -11.63 -14.48
CA ALA A 21 -8.65 -12.60 -14.14
C ALA A 21 -8.76 -12.79 -12.62
N LEU A 22 -7.64 -12.94 -11.92
CA LEU A 22 -7.58 -13.03 -10.46
C LEU A 22 -8.14 -11.76 -9.81
N GLY A 23 -7.72 -10.58 -10.30
CA GLY A 23 -8.22 -9.29 -9.84
C GLY A 23 -9.74 -9.13 -10.01
N ARG A 24 -10.32 -9.58 -11.11
CA ARG A 24 -11.78 -9.58 -11.34
C ARG A 24 -12.52 -10.50 -10.37
N ARG A 25 -11.99 -11.71 -10.13
CA ARG A 25 -12.61 -12.71 -9.23
C ARG A 25 -12.50 -12.32 -7.76
N MET A 26 -11.36 -11.76 -7.35
CA MET A 26 -11.13 -11.31 -5.98
C MET A 26 -11.55 -9.85 -5.74
N GLY A 27 -11.70 -9.07 -6.82
CA GLY A 27 -11.75 -7.60 -6.79
C GLY A 27 -12.90 -7.00 -6.02
N SER A 28 -14.08 -7.61 -6.02
CA SER A 28 -15.22 -7.06 -5.28
C SER A 28 -15.06 -7.22 -3.77
N ARG A 29 -14.54 -8.35 -3.30
CA ARG A 29 -14.30 -8.59 -1.86
C ARG A 29 -13.09 -7.82 -1.33
N MET A 30 -11.95 -7.86 -2.04
CA MET A 30 -10.73 -7.19 -1.60
C MET A 30 -10.77 -5.67 -1.77
N GLN A 31 -11.38 -5.14 -2.84
CA GLN A 31 -11.53 -3.70 -3.03
C GLN A 31 -12.51 -3.09 -2.02
N ASN A 32 -13.61 -3.78 -1.70
CA ASN A 32 -14.54 -3.32 -0.69
C ASN A 32 -13.92 -3.35 0.72
N ALA A 33 -13.11 -4.35 1.03
CA ALA A 33 -12.36 -4.41 2.28
C ALA A 33 -11.35 -3.25 2.40
N ARG A 34 -10.61 -2.92 1.33
CA ARG A 34 -9.62 -1.82 1.35
C ARG A 34 -10.24 -0.42 1.29
N ARG A 35 -11.40 -0.25 0.64
CA ARG A 35 -12.08 1.05 0.45
C ARG A 35 -13.16 1.34 1.48
N GLY A 36 -13.45 0.41 2.38
CA GLY A 36 -14.41 0.53 3.44
C GLY A 36 -13.78 0.87 4.79
N GLU A 37 -14.55 0.65 5.83
CA GLU A 37 -14.14 0.85 7.21
C GLU A 37 -12.88 0.06 7.57
N HIS A 38 -12.80 -1.21 7.14
CA HIS A 38 -11.65 -2.08 7.41
C HIS A 38 -10.34 -1.56 6.81
N GLY A 39 -10.39 -0.96 5.61
CA GLY A 39 -9.20 -0.37 5.01
C GLY A 39 -8.67 0.80 5.82
N VAL A 40 -9.55 1.63 6.37
CA VAL A 40 -9.19 2.75 7.24
C VAL A 40 -8.65 2.25 8.59
N ILE A 41 -9.33 1.28 9.22
CA ILE A 41 -8.88 0.63 10.46
C ILE A 41 -7.48 0.04 10.27
N HIS A 42 -7.27 -0.70 9.20
CA HIS A 42 -5.98 -1.33 8.91
C HIS A 42 -4.87 -0.31 8.64
N ALA A 43 -5.15 0.76 7.89
CA ALA A 43 -4.20 1.83 7.65
C ALA A 43 -3.76 2.50 8.97
N LEU A 44 -4.71 2.75 9.88
CA LEU A 44 -4.43 3.28 11.21
C LEU A 44 -3.64 2.28 12.08
N ALA A 45 -3.94 0.98 11.99
CA ALA A 45 -3.23 -0.06 12.73
C ALA A 45 -1.77 -0.24 12.30
N CYS A 46 -1.49 -0.06 11.00
CA CYS A 46 -0.14 -0.15 10.43
C CYS A 46 0.68 1.14 10.62
N SER A 47 0.07 2.25 11.03
CA SER A 47 0.77 3.51 11.24
C SER A 47 1.39 3.59 12.63
N ALA A 48 2.64 4.08 12.69
CA ALA A 48 3.33 4.34 13.95
C ALA A 48 2.81 5.59 14.69
N SER A 49 2.01 6.44 14.01
CA SER A 49 1.47 7.70 14.55
C SER A 49 0.04 7.93 14.05
N PRO A 50 -0.74 8.79 14.75
CA PRO A 50 -2.06 9.19 14.29
C PRO A 50 -2.02 9.77 12.87
N LEU A 51 -3.01 9.43 12.03
CA LEU A 51 -3.11 9.90 10.65
C LEU A 51 -4.16 10.99 10.50
N THR A 52 -3.92 11.93 9.60
CA THR A 52 -4.94 12.90 9.19
C THR A 52 -5.92 12.28 8.19
N PRO A 53 -7.14 12.83 8.04
CA PRO A 53 -8.09 12.41 7.02
C PRO A 53 -7.50 12.48 5.59
N SER A 54 -6.63 13.45 5.32
CA SER A 54 -5.95 13.60 4.01
C SER A 54 -4.95 12.47 3.76
N GLU A 55 -4.17 12.07 4.76
CA GLU A 55 -3.25 10.92 4.67
C GLU A 55 -4.03 9.63 4.44
N LEU A 56 -5.15 9.43 5.15
CA LEU A 56 -6.04 8.29 4.95
C LEU A 56 -6.66 8.27 3.55
N ALA A 57 -7.03 9.44 2.99
CA ALA A 57 -7.51 9.56 1.63
C ALA A 57 -6.46 9.12 0.61
N THR A 58 -5.22 9.55 0.79
CA THR A 58 -4.09 9.18 -0.07
C THR A 58 -3.78 7.69 0.03
N LEU A 59 -3.64 7.14 1.24
CA LEU A 59 -3.33 5.73 1.48
C LEU A 59 -4.42 4.78 0.95
N GLY A 60 -5.70 5.15 1.14
CA GLY A 60 -6.85 4.36 0.71
C GLY A 60 -7.27 4.59 -0.75
N HIS A 61 -6.64 5.54 -1.47
CA HIS A 61 -7.12 6.02 -2.77
C HIS A 61 -8.61 6.39 -2.73
N LEU A 62 -9.01 7.11 -1.68
CA LEU A 62 -10.38 7.53 -1.41
C LEU A 62 -10.56 9.03 -1.64
N SER A 63 -11.78 9.45 -1.98
CA SER A 63 -12.12 10.87 -1.94
C SER A 63 -12.27 11.35 -0.49
N SER A 64 -12.02 12.65 -0.25
CA SER A 64 -12.18 13.27 1.08
C SER A 64 -13.59 13.07 1.65
N ALA A 65 -14.63 13.14 0.80
CA ALA A 65 -16.01 12.90 1.20
C ALA A 65 -16.22 11.44 1.67
N ARG A 66 -15.62 10.48 0.98
CA ARG A 66 -15.69 9.06 1.37
C ARG A 66 -14.99 8.81 2.71
N VAL A 67 -13.80 9.37 2.89
CA VAL A 67 -13.07 9.28 4.17
C VAL A 67 -13.88 9.89 5.30
N ALA A 68 -14.47 11.07 5.10
CA ALA A 68 -15.30 11.73 6.11
C ALA A 68 -16.50 10.86 6.56
N ASN A 69 -17.17 10.20 5.61
CA ASN A 69 -18.28 9.30 5.91
C ASN A 69 -17.82 8.04 6.66
N VAL A 70 -16.73 7.41 6.20
CA VAL A 70 -16.15 6.22 6.87
C VAL A 70 -15.73 6.56 8.30
N LEU A 71 -15.03 7.69 8.49
CA LEU A 71 -14.57 8.11 9.82
C LEU A 71 -15.73 8.42 10.76
N ARG A 72 -16.83 9.01 10.25
CA ARG A 72 -18.03 9.24 11.06
C ARG A 72 -18.60 7.91 11.56
N SER A 73 -18.78 6.96 10.66
CA SER A 73 -19.32 5.64 11.03
C SER A 73 -18.41 4.91 12.02
N LEU A 74 -17.07 4.98 11.84
CA LEU A 74 -16.11 4.36 12.77
C LEU A 74 -16.13 5.02 14.15
N GLU A 75 -16.31 6.33 14.20
CA GLU A 75 -16.41 7.11 15.44
C GLU A 75 -17.71 6.80 16.19
N GLU A 76 -18.84 6.71 15.47
CA GLU A 76 -20.14 6.26 16.01
C GLU A 76 -20.08 4.85 16.61
N LYS A 77 -19.27 3.97 16.01
CA LYS A 77 -18.99 2.60 16.51
C LYS A 77 -17.96 2.56 17.63
N GLY A 78 -17.36 3.68 17.99
CA GLY A 78 -16.31 3.75 19.00
C GLY A 78 -14.98 3.10 18.62
N LEU A 79 -14.73 2.90 17.33
CA LEU A 79 -13.52 2.22 16.81
C LEU A 79 -12.35 3.18 16.56
N VAL A 80 -12.65 4.46 16.38
CA VAL A 80 -11.64 5.54 16.23
C VAL A 80 -11.96 6.72 17.13
N THR A 81 -10.93 7.51 17.43
CA THR A 81 -11.04 8.84 18.05
C THR A 81 -10.45 9.89 17.13
N ARG A 82 -11.00 11.11 17.18
CA ARG A 82 -10.45 12.28 16.50
C ARG A 82 -9.97 13.28 17.55
N GLU A 83 -8.77 13.75 17.37
CA GLU A 83 -8.18 14.73 18.26
C GLU A 83 -7.59 15.89 17.45
N HIS A 84 -7.64 17.09 18.00
CA HIS A 84 -6.89 18.20 17.45
C HIS A 84 -5.42 18.05 17.81
N SER A 85 -4.52 18.19 16.84
CA SER A 85 -3.09 18.16 17.10
C SER A 85 -2.70 19.23 18.12
N GLN A 86 -1.91 18.86 19.11
CA GLN A 86 -1.40 19.82 20.10
C GLN A 86 -0.46 20.85 19.45
N ALA A 87 0.23 20.47 18.37
CA ALA A 87 1.15 21.34 17.65
C ALA A 87 0.42 22.33 16.70
N ASP A 88 -0.73 21.93 16.15
CA ASP A 88 -1.57 22.77 15.29
C ASP A 88 -3.04 22.41 15.49
N ARG A 89 -3.78 23.24 16.21
CA ARG A 89 -5.21 23.05 16.51
C ARG A 89 -6.11 23.02 15.26
N ARG A 90 -5.60 23.40 14.08
CA ARG A 90 -6.31 23.31 12.81
C ARG A 90 -6.22 21.90 12.22
N ARG A 91 -5.30 21.09 12.71
CA ARG A 91 -5.02 19.76 12.20
C ARG A 91 -5.73 18.71 13.07
N VAL A 92 -6.68 18.00 12.47
CA VAL A 92 -7.35 16.85 13.11
C VAL A 92 -6.57 15.59 12.77
N THR A 93 -6.30 14.78 13.78
CA THR A 93 -5.69 13.45 13.66
C THR A 93 -6.67 12.39 14.13
N VAL A 94 -6.53 11.21 13.59
CA VAL A 94 -7.37 10.03 13.83
C VAL A 94 -6.51 8.92 14.40
N SER A 95 -6.98 8.27 15.45
CA SER A 95 -6.34 7.13 16.10
C SER A 95 -7.33 6.00 16.33
N LEU A 96 -6.84 4.75 16.37
CA LEU A 96 -7.65 3.63 16.81
C LEU A 96 -7.86 3.66 18.33
N THR A 97 -9.08 3.37 18.75
CA THR A 97 -9.38 2.97 20.12
C THR A 97 -8.87 1.55 20.40
N GLU A 98 -8.98 1.09 21.64
CA GLU A 98 -8.73 -0.32 21.98
C GLU A 98 -9.67 -1.26 21.22
N ALA A 99 -10.97 -0.89 21.14
CA ALA A 99 -11.96 -1.61 20.36
C ALA A 99 -11.61 -1.65 18.85
N GLY A 100 -11.12 -0.53 18.30
CA GLY A 100 -10.65 -0.48 16.90
C GLY A 100 -9.44 -1.41 16.65
N ARG A 101 -8.51 -1.49 17.59
CA ARG A 101 -7.38 -2.44 17.50
C ARG A 101 -7.82 -3.90 17.62
N ALA A 102 -8.80 -4.18 18.46
CA ALA A 102 -9.39 -5.53 18.57
C ALA A 102 -10.09 -5.93 17.27
N GLU A 103 -10.80 -4.98 16.64
CA GLU A 103 -11.47 -5.17 15.37
C GLU A 103 -10.48 -5.47 14.22
N ASP A 104 -9.35 -4.73 14.13
CA ASP A 104 -8.29 -5.03 13.15
C ASP A 104 -7.74 -6.44 13.32
N LYS A 105 -7.47 -6.86 14.57
CA LYS A 105 -6.98 -8.21 14.86
C LYS A 105 -7.98 -9.29 14.47
N ARG A 106 -9.27 -9.07 14.74
CA ARG A 106 -10.34 -10.00 14.38
C ARG A 106 -10.41 -10.19 12.87
N HIS A 107 -10.44 -9.09 12.13
CA HIS A 107 -10.46 -9.13 10.66
C HIS A 107 -9.21 -9.78 10.06
N LYS A 108 -8.06 -9.51 10.64
CA LYS A 108 -6.82 -10.15 10.21
C LYS A 108 -6.89 -11.66 10.39
N ALA A 109 -7.38 -12.14 11.53
CA ALA A 109 -7.54 -13.57 11.78
C ALA A 109 -8.54 -14.22 10.80
N GLU A 110 -9.70 -13.59 10.57
CA GLU A 110 -10.69 -14.07 9.59
C GLU A 110 -10.10 -14.14 8.17
N PHE A 111 -9.30 -13.15 7.78
CA PHE A 111 -8.65 -13.15 6.47
C PHE A 111 -7.57 -14.22 6.37
N GLU A 112 -6.78 -14.43 7.43
CA GLU A 112 -5.77 -15.49 7.51
C GLU A 112 -6.41 -16.88 7.41
N GLU A 113 -7.56 -17.09 8.04
CA GLU A 113 -8.31 -18.37 7.96
C GLU A 113 -8.82 -18.62 6.55
N LEU A 114 -9.48 -17.63 5.92
CA LEU A 114 -9.92 -17.73 4.53
C LEU A 114 -8.78 -17.97 3.54
N ALA A 115 -7.64 -17.32 3.76
CA ALA A 115 -6.45 -17.52 2.95
C ALA A 115 -5.87 -18.92 3.15
N SER A 116 -5.84 -19.41 4.39
CA SER A 116 -5.38 -20.75 4.72
C SER A 116 -6.21 -21.84 4.03
N ASP A 117 -7.54 -21.72 4.06
CA ASP A 117 -8.45 -22.65 3.39
C ASP A 117 -8.24 -22.66 1.87
N PHE A 118 -8.07 -21.48 1.27
CA PHE A 118 -7.77 -21.38 -0.16
C PHE A 118 -6.42 -22.00 -0.51
N LEU A 119 -5.38 -21.72 0.27
CA LEU A 119 -4.05 -22.23 0.03
C LEU A 119 -3.96 -23.76 0.29
N ALA A 120 -4.77 -24.29 1.21
CA ALA A 120 -4.90 -25.72 1.42
C ALA A 120 -5.46 -26.43 0.16
N GLN A 121 -6.42 -25.80 -0.55
CA GLN A 121 -6.94 -26.34 -1.81
C GLN A 121 -5.90 -26.30 -2.93
N LEU A 122 -5.02 -25.29 -2.95
CA LEU A 122 -3.92 -25.20 -3.91
C LEU A 122 -2.84 -26.27 -3.64
N GLY A 123 -2.71 -26.69 -2.42
CA GLY A 123 -1.73 -27.68 -1.96
C GLY A 123 -0.41 -27.05 -1.52
N GLU A 124 0.31 -27.75 -0.65
CA GLU A 124 1.53 -27.25 -0.02
C GLU A 124 2.64 -26.93 -1.03
N LYS A 125 2.83 -27.79 -2.06
CA LYS A 125 3.89 -27.64 -3.05
C LYS A 125 3.73 -26.32 -3.82
N ASP A 126 2.55 -26.08 -4.37
CA ASP A 126 2.28 -24.91 -5.21
C ASP A 126 2.21 -23.63 -4.37
N THR A 127 1.71 -23.72 -3.13
CA THR A 127 1.75 -22.62 -2.17
C THR A 127 3.18 -22.19 -1.84
N ARG A 128 4.10 -23.14 -1.60
CA ARG A 128 5.51 -22.85 -1.35
C ARG A 128 6.20 -22.24 -2.58
N GLU A 129 5.89 -22.74 -3.77
CA GLU A 129 6.43 -22.20 -5.00
C GLU A 129 5.93 -20.77 -5.27
N MET A 130 4.64 -20.51 -5.11
CA MET A 130 4.06 -19.18 -5.19
C MET A 130 4.74 -18.21 -4.20
N LEU A 131 4.95 -18.64 -2.96
CA LEU A 131 5.63 -17.83 -1.94
C LEU A 131 7.08 -17.52 -2.35
N ARG A 132 7.79 -18.49 -2.92
CA ARG A 132 9.15 -18.31 -3.43
C ARG A 132 9.19 -17.26 -4.56
N ILE A 133 8.26 -17.36 -5.50
CA ILE A 133 8.15 -16.42 -6.64
C ILE A 133 7.81 -15.02 -6.13
N LEU A 134 6.82 -14.87 -5.24
CA LEU A 134 6.42 -13.57 -4.67
C LEU A 134 7.56 -12.89 -3.92
N ARG A 135 8.35 -13.64 -3.15
CA ARG A 135 9.53 -13.12 -2.45
C ARG A 135 10.57 -12.60 -3.45
N ARG A 136 10.82 -13.33 -4.53
CA ARG A 136 11.76 -12.91 -5.58
C ARG A 136 11.28 -11.66 -6.31
N VAL A 137 9.98 -11.57 -6.62
CA VAL A 137 9.37 -10.38 -7.25
C VAL A 137 9.55 -9.16 -6.35
N ASN A 138 9.24 -9.26 -5.05
CA ASN A 138 9.40 -8.17 -4.09
C ASN A 138 10.85 -7.71 -4.00
N GLN A 139 11.82 -8.62 -3.89
CA GLN A 139 13.25 -8.30 -3.88
C GLN A 139 13.69 -7.57 -5.15
N THR A 140 13.18 -7.97 -6.32
CA THR A 140 13.49 -7.32 -7.59
C THR A 140 12.91 -5.90 -7.65
N ILE A 141 11.70 -5.70 -7.16
CA ILE A 141 11.06 -4.37 -7.08
C ILE A 141 11.85 -3.45 -6.14
N ASP A 142 12.22 -3.94 -4.97
CA ASP A 142 12.97 -3.17 -3.97
C ASP A 142 14.36 -2.79 -4.49
N GLY A 143 15.06 -3.73 -5.14
CA GLY A 143 16.35 -3.48 -5.78
C GLY A 143 16.28 -2.41 -6.88
N ASN A 144 15.26 -2.49 -7.74
CA ASN A 144 15.03 -1.50 -8.80
C ASN A 144 14.68 -0.13 -8.23
N ARG A 145 13.92 -0.06 -7.13
CA ARG A 145 13.58 1.20 -6.46
C ARG A 145 14.81 1.85 -5.84
N ALA A 146 15.64 1.07 -5.16
CA ALA A 146 16.90 1.56 -4.58
C ALA A 146 17.86 2.08 -5.66
N ALA A 147 17.99 1.36 -6.78
CA ALA A 147 18.82 1.78 -7.91
C ALA A 147 18.34 3.10 -8.54
N ARG A 148 17.03 3.28 -8.72
CA ARG A 148 16.46 4.54 -9.22
C ARG A 148 16.72 5.70 -8.27
N GLN A 149 16.49 5.51 -6.97
CA GLN A 149 16.76 6.55 -5.96
C GLN A 149 18.24 6.96 -5.92
N ALA A 150 19.16 6.00 -6.07
CA ALA A 150 20.59 6.29 -6.14
C ALA A 150 20.95 7.08 -7.40
N ALA A 151 20.36 6.74 -8.57
CA ALA A 151 20.56 7.45 -9.81
C ALA A 151 20.04 8.89 -9.75
N ASP A 152 18.83 9.09 -9.20
CA ASP A 152 18.22 10.42 -9.03
C ASP A 152 19.05 11.31 -8.11
N LYS A 153 19.60 10.74 -7.04
CA LYS A 153 20.49 11.47 -6.12
C LYS A 153 21.79 11.91 -6.79
N GLN A 154 22.41 11.03 -7.59
CA GLN A 154 23.63 11.37 -8.33
C GLN A 154 23.36 12.46 -9.39
N ASP A 155 22.21 12.45 -10.03
CA ASP A 155 21.84 13.46 -11.03
C ASP A 155 21.56 14.82 -10.38
N GLN A 156 21.00 14.87 -9.19
CA GLN A 156 20.82 16.08 -8.40
C GLN A 156 22.17 16.66 -7.93
N GLU A 157 23.09 15.82 -7.47
CA GLU A 157 24.45 16.26 -7.07
C GLU A 157 25.24 16.82 -8.25
N ARG A 158 25.11 16.24 -9.45
CA ARG A 158 25.72 16.76 -10.68
C ARG A 158 25.16 18.10 -11.11
N LYS A 159 23.85 18.31 -10.99
CA LYS A 159 23.18 19.58 -11.36
C LYS A 159 23.39 20.69 -10.34
N GLY A 160 23.59 20.35 -9.05
CA GLY A 160 23.87 21.32 -7.98
C GLY A 160 25.31 21.81 -7.92
N GLY A 161 26.22 21.20 -8.68
CA GLY A 161 27.67 21.50 -8.66
C GLY A 161 28.17 22.47 -9.73
N GLN A 162 27.31 23.12 -10.53
CA GLN A 162 27.74 24.17 -11.44
C GLN A 162 27.77 25.53 -10.71
N PRO A 163 28.97 26.13 -10.45
CA PRO A 163 29.03 27.50 -9.96
C PRO A 163 28.52 28.43 -11.07
N TYR A 164 27.62 29.33 -10.71
CA TYR A 164 27.26 30.46 -11.56
C TYR A 164 28.52 31.30 -11.77
N GLU A 165 29.20 31.13 -12.89
CA GLU A 165 30.18 32.12 -13.36
C GLU A 165 29.43 33.39 -13.75
N ASN A 166 29.49 34.32 -12.82
CA ASN A 166 29.02 35.69 -13.02
C ASN A 166 29.97 36.38 -14.01
N HIS A 167 29.64 36.39 -15.29
CA HIS A 167 30.30 37.29 -16.24
C HIS A 167 29.80 38.70 -15.99
N GLN A 168 30.40 39.37 -15.00
CA GLN A 168 30.55 40.83 -15.00
C GLN A 168 31.82 41.14 -15.80
N ALA A 169 31.69 41.65 -16.99
CA ALA A 169 32.75 42.33 -17.70
C ALA A 169 32.13 43.53 -18.45
N LEU A 170 32.47 44.73 -17.90
CA LEU A 170 32.71 46.02 -18.53
C LEU A 170 31.69 46.58 -19.52
#